data_f5906cb7482473d836e4dfcd895430d9
#
_entry.id   f5906cb7482473d836e4dfcd895430d9
#
_cell.length_a   1.000
_cell.length_b   1.000
_cell.length_c   1.000
_cell.angle_alpha   90.00
_cell.angle_beta   90.00
_cell.angle_gamma   90.00
#
_symmetry.space_group_name_H-M   'P 1'
#
loop_
_entity.id
_entity.type
_entity.pdbx_description
1 polymer ?
#
loop_
_entity_poly.entity_id
_entity_poly.type
_entity_poly.pdbx_seq_one_letter_code
_entity_poly.pdbx_strand_id
1 'polypeptide(L)' 'MTLGEAKVGSTVVVEKIDGDSAYKRRIMDMGITKGTSLYIRKVAPLGDPVEITVRGYELSVRKNDASCVIVK' A
#
# COMPACT_ATOMS: atom_id res chain seq x y z
N MET A 1 -9.23 0.97 7.44
CA MET A 1 -8.31 2.05 7.03
C MET A 1 -7.63 1.64 5.73
N THR A 2 -7.42 2.57 4.83
CA THR A 2 -6.70 2.29 3.60
C THR A 2 -5.21 2.60 3.78
N LEU A 3 -4.40 2.05 2.88
CA LEU A 3 -2.96 2.33 2.89
C LEU A 3 -2.69 3.84 2.75
N GLY A 4 -3.51 4.54 1.95
CA GLY A 4 -3.35 5.97 1.77
C GLY A 4 -3.61 6.79 3.03
N GLU A 5 -4.30 6.21 4.02
CA GLU A 5 -4.60 6.88 5.29
C GLU A 5 -3.58 6.56 6.38
N ALA A 6 -2.66 5.64 6.12
CA ALA A 6 -1.69 5.22 7.12
C ALA A 6 -0.66 6.31 7.39
N LYS A 7 -0.21 6.41 8.64
CA LYS A 7 0.75 7.44 9.03
C LYS A 7 2.16 7.07 8.60
N VAL A 8 2.91 8.09 8.17
CA VAL A 8 4.35 7.94 7.90
C VAL A 8 5.04 7.45 9.18
N GLY A 9 5.92 6.48 9.02
CA GLY A 9 6.65 5.89 10.13
C GLY A 9 5.94 4.71 10.79
N SER A 10 4.73 4.38 10.35
CA SER A 10 4.01 3.25 10.92
C SER A 10 4.15 2.01 10.05
N THR A 11 3.91 0.85 10.67
CA THR A 11 3.86 -0.44 9.98
C THR A 11 2.42 -0.94 10.05
N VAL A 12 1.89 -1.32 8.90
CA VAL A 12 0.51 -1.81 8.79
C VAL A 12 0.52 -3.18 8.11
N VAL A 13 -0.57 -3.92 8.28
CA VAL A 13 -0.72 -5.25 7.67
C VAL A 13 -1.87 -5.20 6.68
N VAL A 14 -1.66 -5.77 5.51
CA VAL A 14 -2.70 -5.81 4.48
C VAL A 14 -3.81 -6.75 4.90
N GLU A 15 -5.04 -6.23 4.95
CA GLU A 15 -6.23 -7.00 5.28
C GLU A 15 -6.88 -7.57 4.03
N LYS A 16 -7.05 -6.71 3.03
CA LYS A 16 -7.62 -7.11 1.74
C LYS A 16 -7.35 -6.02 0.71
N ILE A 17 -7.57 -6.36 -0.54
CA ILE A 17 -7.42 -5.44 -1.66
C ILE A 17 -8.77 -5.33 -2.35
N ASP A 18 -9.30 -4.10 -2.45
CA ASP A 18 -10.54 -3.83 -3.15
C ASP A 18 -10.28 -3.58 -4.63
N GLY A 19 -11.33 -3.69 -5.44
CA GLY A 19 -11.24 -3.45 -6.86
C GLY A 19 -11.58 -4.70 -7.66
N ASP A 20 -11.54 -4.60 -8.99
CA ASP A 20 -11.80 -5.74 -9.86
C ASP A 20 -10.60 -6.69 -9.91
N SER A 21 -10.78 -7.85 -10.54
CA SER A 21 -9.77 -8.89 -10.57
C SER A 21 -8.45 -8.44 -11.20
N ALA A 22 -8.52 -7.69 -12.28
CA ALA A 22 -7.31 -7.22 -12.98
C ALA A 22 -6.55 -6.22 -12.11
N TYR A 23 -7.27 -5.34 -11.42
CA TYR A 23 -6.69 -4.35 -10.53
C TYR A 23 -6.02 -5.01 -9.33
N LYS A 24 -6.73 -5.97 -8.70
CA LYS A 24 -6.18 -6.71 -7.56
C LYS A 24 -4.90 -7.44 -7.94
N ARG A 25 -4.91 -8.10 -9.11
CA ARG A 25 -3.75 -8.83 -9.58
C ARG A 25 -2.55 -7.91 -9.75
N ARG A 26 -2.75 -6.72 -10.31
CA ARG A 26 -1.68 -5.75 -10.50
C ARG A 26 -1.04 -5.36 -9.18
N ILE A 27 -1.87 -5.11 -8.17
CA ILE A 27 -1.39 -4.74 -6.84
C ILE A 27 -0.65 -5.91 -6.18
N MET A 28 -1.19 -7.11 -6.30
CA MET A 28 -0.54 -8.29 -5.75
C MET A 28 0.79 -8.59 -6.43
N ASP A 29 0.89 -8.31 -7.73
CA ASP A 29 2.14 -8.50 -8.47
C ASP A 29 3.25 -7.57 -7.97
N MET A 30 2.90 -6.47 -7.32
CA MET A 30 3.87 -5.58 -6.69
C MET A 30 4.34 -6.09 -5.32
N GLY A 31 3.82 -7.23 -4.87
CA GLY A 31 4.18 -7.79 -3.57
C GLY A 31 3.24 -7.41 -2.43
N ILE A 32 2.19 -6.67 -2.74
CA ILE A 32 1.20 -6.25 -1.73
C ILE A 32 0.10 -7.30 -1.69
N THR A 33 0.25 -8.25 -0.77
CA THR A 33 -0.70 -9.36 -0.64
C THR A 33 -1.25 -9.40 0.79
N LYS A 34 -2.39 -10.08 0.96
CA LYS A 34 -3.02 -10.21 2.27
C LYS A 34 -2.04 -10.76 3.29
N GLY A 35 -1.97 -10.14 4.45
CA GLY A 35 -1.09 -10.56 5.53
C GLY A 35 0.32 -10.00 5.46
N THR A 36 0.65 -9.25 4.40
CA THR A 36 1.98 -8.67 4.25
C THR A 36 2.09 -7.39 5.07
N SER A 37 3.23 -7.22 5.76
CA SER A 37 3.52 -5.99 6.50
C SER A 37 4.10 -4.95 5.56
N LEU A 38 3.62 -3.72 5.69
CA LEU A 38 4.06 -2.59 4.90
C LEU A 38 4.53 -1.49 5.84
N TYR A 39 5.72 -0.95 5.60
CA TYR A 39 6.23 0.18 6.37
C TYR A 39 6.05 1.45 5.54
N ILE A 40 5.44 2.48 6.11
CA ILE A 40 5.18 3.73 5.41
C ILE A 40 6.40 4.64 5.57
N ARG A 41 7.23 4.73 4.52
CA ARG A 41 8.48 5.51 4.58
C ARG A 41 8.21 7.01 4.50
N LYS A 42 7.44 7.40 3.51
CA LYS A 42 7.09 8.82 3.33
C LYS A 42 5.95 8.95 2.34
N VAL A 43 5.36 10.12 2.32
CA VAL A 43 4.28 10.48 1.39
C VAL A 43 4.68 11.78 0.72
N ALA A 44 4.56 11.85 -0.60
CA ALA A 44 4.88 13.07 -1.34
C ALA A 44 3.98 14.23 -0.88
N PRO A 45 4.41 15.49 -1.08
CA PRO A 45 3.69 16.65 -0.52
C PRO A 45 2.20 16.72 -0.82
N LEU A 46 1.75 16.20 -1.95
CA LEU A 46 0.33 16.20 -2.31
C LEU A 46 -0.36 14.87 -2.02
N GLY A 47 0.29 14.01 -1.21
CA GLY A 47 -0.28 12.71 -0.86
C GLY A 47 -0.07 11.64 -1.91
N ASP A 48 0.70 11.89 -2.96
CA ASP A 48 0.88 10.97 -4.08
C ASP A 48 2.27 11.16 -4.68
N PRO A 49 3.10 10.10 -4.75
CA PRO A 49 2.83 8.73 -4.32
C PRO A 49 3.10 8.50 -2.82
N VAL A 50 2.66 7.35 -2.35
CA VAL A 50 3.00 6.84 -1.01
C VAL A 50 4.19 5.91 -1.19
N GLU A 51 5.27 6.16 -0.45
CA GLU A 51 6.47 5.31 -0.54
C GLU A 51 6.53 4.37 0.64
N ILE A 52 6.60 3.08 0.34
CA ILE A 52 6.56 2.03 1.35
C ILE A 52 7.77 1.11 1.22
N THR A 53 8.06 0.39 2.29
CA THR A 53 9.01 -0.73 2.27
C THR A 53 8.19 -2.00 2.44
N VAL A 54 8.37 -2.95 1.53
CA VAL A 54 7.70 -4.23 1.57
C VAL A 54 8.70 -5.33 1.27
N ARG A 55 8.77 -6.33 2.17
CA ARG A 55 9.67 -7.48 2.02
C ARG A 55 11.12 -7.09 1.73
N GLY A 56 11.58 -5.99 2.34
CA GLY A 56 12.97 -5.56 2.22
C GLY A 56 13.28 -4.70 1.00
N TYR A 57 12.30 -4.35 0.18
CA TYR A 57 12.53 -3.44 -0.94
C TYR A 57 11.57 -2.25 -0.88
N GLU A 58 11.93 -1.20 -1.59
CA GLU A 58 11.16 0.04 -1.60
C GLU A 58 10.24 0.07 -2.81
N LEU A 59 9.03 0.59 -2.59
CA LEU A 59 8.01 0.62 -3.62
C LEU A 59 7.22 1.93 -3.51
N SER A 60 6.97 2.57 -4.65
CA SER A 60 6.10 3.75 -4.71
C SER A 60 4.72 3.31 -5.17
N VAL A 61 3.70 3.66 -4.40
CA VAL A 61 2.32 3.29 -4.69
C VAL A 61 1.52 4.55 -4.97
N ARG A 62 0.85 4.60 -6.10
CA ARG A 62 0.02 5.75 -6.44
C ARG A 62 -1.16 5.85 -5.46
N LYS A 63 -1.60 7.08 -5.21
CA LYS A 63 -2.70 7.33 -4.29
C LYS A 63 -3.93 6.50 -4.62
N ASN A 64 -4.29 6.41 -5.90
CA ASN A 64 -5.45 5.61 -6.30
C ASN A 64 -5.27 4.14 -5.95
N ASP A 65 -4.08 3.61 -6.12
CA ASP A 65 -3.80 2.22 -5.77
C ASP A 65 -3.81 2.04 -4.25
N ALA A 66 -3.23 2.99 -3.52
CA ALA A 66 -3.19 2.93 -2.06
C ALA A 66 -4.60 2.96 -1.46
N SER A 67 -5.53 3.66 -2.10
CA SER A 67 -6.91 3.75 -1.59
C SER A 67 -7.67 2.43 -1.71
N CYS A 68 -7.16 1.50 -2.49
CA CYS A 68 -7.78 0.18 -2.67
C CYS A 68 -7.16 -0.89 -1.77
N VAL A 69 -6.10 -0.58 -1.06
CA VAL A 69 -5.44 -1.52 -0.15
C VAL A 69 -5.95 -1.25 1.27
N ILE A 70 -6.69 -2.20 1.82
CA ILE A 70 -7.25 -2.09 3.16
C ILE A 70 -6.23 -2.67 4.15
N VAL A 71 -5.88 -1.89 5.16
CA VAL A 71 -4.85 -2.26 6.12
C VAL A 71 -5.33 -2.08 7.56
N LYS A 72 -4.57 -2.64 8.46
CA LYS A 72 -4.81 -2.48 9.89
C LYS A 72 -3.51 -2.43 10.68
#